data_51841cd4c54d5fda7d8081647091ddd7
#
_entry.id   51841cd4c54d5fda7d8081647091ddd7
#
_cell.length_a   1.000
_cell.length_b   1.000
_cell.length_c   1.000
_cell.angle_alpha   90.00
_cell.angle_beta   90.00
_cell.angle_gamma   90.00
#
_symmetry.space_group_name_H-M   'P 1'
#
loop_
_entity.id
_entity.type
_entity.pdbx_description
1 polymer ?
#
loop_
_entity_poly.entity_id
_entity_poly.type
_entity_poly.pdbx_seq_one_letter_code
_entity_poly.pdbx_strand_id
1 'polypeptide(L)'
;MVTAKKAAISSFYAVDRSEILGGGRFGQVHRCEEKATGLKLAAKIIKTRTAKEKDEVKNEINIMNQLDHVNLIQLYDAFESKNDCILVMEYVDGGELFDRIIDESYRLTELDVIQFTRQICEGVRHMHQMYILHLDLKPENILCVNRDAKQIKIIDFGLARRYKPREKLKVNFGTPEFLAPEIVNYDFVSFPTDMWSVGVITYMLLSGLSPFLGDNDTETLNNILACRWDLEEEEFQGLSDEGREFVTKLLTKEKNWRISASEALKHPWLADPRLHCRLRTQKQQRPAGARDPTDK
;
A
#
# COMPACT_ATOMS: atom_id res chain seq x y z
N MET A 1 -1.07 5.65 23.98
CA MET A 1 -2.28 5.07 23.31
C MET A 1 -3.26 6.19 23.03
N VAL A 2 -3.67 6.33 21.78
CA VAL A 2 -4.61 7.36 21.34
C VAL A 2 -6.05 6.89 21.58
N THR A 3 -6.87 7.78 22.16
CA THR A 3 -8.31 7.57 22.34
C THR A 3 -9.08 8.74 21.73
N ALA A 4 -10.27 8.48 21.20
CA ALA A 4 -11.11 9.54 20.64
C ALA A 4 -11.60 10.48 21.74
N LYS A 5 -11.20 11.73 21.68
CA LYS A 5 -11.61 12.78 22.63
C LYS A 5 -12.95 13.37 22.24
N LYS A 6 -13.83 13.54 23.20
CA LYS A 6 -15.11 14.25 23.02
C LYS A 6 -14.92 15.78 23.13
N ALA A 7 -14.02 16.33 22.33
CA ALA A 7 -13.70 17.74 22.30
C ALA A 7 -13.65 18.23 20.84
N ALA A 8 -13.76 19.54 20.66
CA ALA A 8 -13.60 20.14 19.32
C ALA A 8 -12.11 20.13 18.94
N ILE A 9 -11.80 19.59 17.77
CA ILE A 9 -10.42 19.59 17.25
C ILE A 9 -9.83 20.99 17.15
N SER A 10 -10.66 21.99 16.87
CA SER A 10 -10.25 23.41 16.75
C SER A 10 -9.63 23.97 18.02
N SER A 11 -9.85 23.36 19.18
CA SER A 11 -9.22 23.74 20.44
C SER A 11 -7.71 23.40 20.46
N PHE A 12 -7.26 22.45 19.67
CA PHE A 12 -5.88 21.94 19.69
C PHE A 12 -5.17 22.02 18.35
N TYR A 13 -5.91 22.01 17.24
CA TYR A 13 -5.39 21.98 15.88
C TYR A 13 -6.06 23.01 14.99
N ALA A 14 -5.28 23.64 14.11
CA ALA A 14 -5.79 24.44 13.01
C ALA A 14 -5.89 23.54 11.77
N VAL A 15 -7.12 23.26 11.31
CA VAL A 15 -7.38 22.43 10.14
C VAL A 15 -7.58 23.33 8.92
N ASP A 16 -6.77 23.12 7.90
CA ASP A 16 -6.94 23.80 6.60
C ASP A 16 -7.93 23.01 5.74
N ARG A 17 -9.16 23.47 5.70
CA ARG A 17 -10.23 22.85 4.92
C ARG A 17 -10.29 23.32 3.47
N SER A 18 -9.47 24.27 3.08
CA SER A 18 -9.40 24.79 1.71
C SER A 18 -8.73 23.83 0.74
N GLU A 19 -7.85 22.96 1.25
CA GLU A 19 -7.12 21.97 0.47
C GLU A 19 -7.47 20.55 0.93
N ILE A 20 -7.82 19.70 -0.04
CA ILE A 20 -8.02 18.26 0.19
C ILE A 20 -6.75 17.55 -0.24
N LEU A 21 -6.03 16.92 0.70
CA LEU A 21 -4.81 16.16 0.43
C LEU A 21 -5.11 14.79 -0.18
N GLY A 22 -6.27 14.23 0.16
CA GLY A 22 -6.74 12.96 -0.36
C GLY A 22 -8.19 12.75 0.01
N GLY A 23 -8.89 11.98 -0.77
CA GLY A 23 -10.25 11.54 -0.52
C GLY A 23 -10.33 10.06 -0.79
N GLY A 24 -11.01 9.36 0.05
CA GLY A 24 -11.23 7.93 -0.09
C GLY A 24 -12.64 7.54 0.33
N ARG A 25 -12.89 6.25 0.33
CA ARG A 25 -14.14 5.60 0.70
C ARG A 25 -14.71 6.12 2.04
N PHE A 26 -13.85 6.55 2.96
CA PHE A 26 -14.21 6.82 4.36
C PHE A 26 -14.12 8.28 4.78
N GLY A 27 -13.69 9.19 3.93
CA GLY A 27 -13.63 10.59 4.29
C GLY A 27 -12.59 11.41 3.53
N GLN A 28 -12.44 12.66 3.94
CA GLN A 28 -11.50 13.62 3.36
C GLN A 28 -10.31 13.82 4.31
N VAL A 29 -9.12 13.96 3.72
CA VAL A 29 -7.89 14.26 4.45
C VAL A 29 -7.48 15.70 4.17
N HIS A 30 -7.22 16.44 5.23
CA HIS A 30 -6.78 17.84 5.20
C HIS A 30 -5.47 18.01 5.95
N ARG A 31 -4.72 19.03 5.58
CA ARG A 31 -3.57 19.47 6.37
C ARG A 31 -4.07 20.08 7.68
N CYS A 32 -3.35 19.82 8.78
CA CYS A 32 -3.58 20.51 10.03
C CYS A 32 -2.26 20.80 10.74
N GLU A 33 -2.32 21.71 11.71
CA GLU A 33 -1.17 22.10 12.51
C GLU A 33 -1.55 22.09 13.99
N GLU A 34 -0.73 21.45 14.82
CA GLU A 34 -0.90 21.49 16.26
C GLU A 34 -0.59 22.89 16.78
N LYS A 35 -1.55 23.53 17.43
CA LYS A 35 -1.42 24.93 17.89
C LYS A 35 -0.31 25.12 18.93
N ALA A 36 -0.07 24.12 19.77
CA ALA A 36 0.91 24.19 20.84
C ALA A 36 2.36 24.12 20.32
N THR A 37 2.63 23.39 19.25
CA THR A 37 4.00 23.08 18.77
C THR A 37 4.29 23.56 17.37
N GLY A 38 3.25 23.88 16.56
CA GLY A 38 3.40 24.17 15.14
C GLY A 38 3.67 22.94 14.29
N LEU A 39 3.53 21.72 14.85
CA LEU A 39 3.74 20.48 14.12
C LEU A 39 2.68 20.29 13.02
N LYS A 40 3.15 20.05 11.80
CA LYS A 40 2.28 19.76 10.63
C LYS A 40 1.86 18.30 10.64
N LEU A 41 0.57 18.09 10.56
CA LEU A 41 -0.09 16.78 10.59
C LEU A 41 -1.17 16.70 9.53
N ALA A 42 -1.77 15.52 9.36
CA ALA A 42 -2.92 15.27 8.49
C ALA A 42 -4.14 14.93 9.32
N ALA A 43 -5.29 15.53 9.01
CA ALA A 43 -6.56 15.26 9.64
C ALA A 43 -7.49 14.54 8.67
N LYS A 44 -7.86 13.30 8.99
CA LYS A 44 -8.85 12.49 8.25
C LYS A 44 -10.20 12.65 8.92
N ILE A 45 -11.15 13.25 8.20
CA ILE A 45 -12.52 13.48 8.68
C ILE A 45 -13.41 12.35 8.18
N ILE A 46 -13.91 11.54 9.09
CA ILE A 46 -14.74 10.37 8.80
C ILE A 46 -16.16 10.64 9.30
N LYS A 47 -17.14 10.48 8.40
CA LYS A 47 -18.55 10.54 8.78
C LYS A 47 -18.93 9.28 9.56
N THR A 48 -19.54 9.47 10.73
CA THR A 48 -19.95 8.38 11.65
C THR A 48 -21.40 8.56 12.09
N ARG A 49 -22.31 8.49 11.13
CA ARG A 49 -23.74 8.69 11.37
C ARG A 49 -24.43 7.46 11.95
N THR A 50 -23.94 6.27 11.63
CA THR A 50 -24.48 5.00 12.06
C THR A 50 -23.61 4.36 13.14
N ALA A 51 -24.20 3.46 13.95
CA ALA A 51 -23.46 2.67 14.93
C ALA A 51 -22.35 1.82 14.29
N LYS A 52 -22.62 1.28 13.09
CA LYS A 52 -21.64 0.50 12.32
C LYS A 52 -20.42 1.33 11.94
N GLU A 53 -20.63 2.54 11.40
CA GLU A 53 -19.55 3.45 11.04
C GLU A 53 -18.70 3.84 12.26
N LYS A 54 -19.34 4.06 13.42
CA LYS A 54 -18.64 4.32 14.68
C LYS A 54 -17.76 3.14 15.12
N ASP A 55 -18.27 1.93 15.00
CA ASP A 55 -17.51 0.72 15.33
C ASP A 55 -16.33 0.49 14.37
N GLU A 56 -16.52 0.77 13.09
CA GLU A 56 -15.44 0.70 12.08
C GLU A 56 -14.29 1.67 12.41
N VAL A 57 -14.60 2.90 12.80
CA VAL A 57 -13.58 3.88 13.20
C VAL A 57 -12.89 3.50 14.51
N LYS A 58 -13.62 2.96 15.49
CA LYS A 58 -13.01 2.41 16.70
C LYS A 58 -12.03 1.28 16.40
N ASN A 59 -12.40 0.40 15.48
CA ASN A 59 -11.51 -0.65 15.00
C ASN A 59 -10.24 -0.08 14.35
N GLU A 60 -10.38 0.93 13.48
CA GLU A 60 -9.23 1.60 12.85
C GLU A 60 -8.27 2.22 13.88
N ILE A 61 -8.81 2.94 14.86
CA ILE A 61 -8.02 3.52 15.96
C ILE A 61 -7.31 2.42 16.76
N ASN A 62 -8.00 1.36 17.12
CA ASN A 62 -7.41 0.24 17.88
C ASN A 62 -6.29 -0.44 17.11
N ILE A 63 -6.44 -0.63 15.81
CA ILE A 63 -5.42 -1.20 14.93
C ILE A 63 -4.22 -0.27 14.86
N MET A 64 -4.43 1.01 14.55
CA MET A 64 -3.34 1.99 14.43
C MET A 64 -2.56 2.17 15.74
N ASN A 65 -3.21 2.07 16.89
CA ASN A 65 -2.56 2.12 18.19
C ASN A 65 -1.56 0.97 18.43
N GLN A 66 -1.71 -0.15 17.74
CA GLN A 66 -0.83 -1.30 17.89
C GLN A 66 0.33 -1.30 16.90
N LEU A 67 0.27 -0.44 15.89
CA LEU A 67 1.24 -0.38 14.81
C LEU A 67 2.21 0.78 15.06
N ASP A 68 3.47 0.45 15.33
CA ASP A 68 4.57 1.39 15.45
C ASP A 68 5.70 0.92 14.54
N HIS A 69 5.75 1.48 13.33
CA HIS A 69 6.73 1.11 12.32
C HIS A 69 6.98 2.27 11.35
N VAL A 70 8.23 2.41 10.92
CA VAL A 70 8.66 3.50 10.02
C VAL A 70 7.92 3.51 8.67
N ASN A 71 7.46 2.36 8.18
CA ASN A 71 6.73 2.24 6.92
C ASN A 71 5.20 2.19 7.08
N LEU A 72 4.69 2.46 8.27
CA LEU A 72 3.26 2.58 8.53
C LEU A 72 2.95 3.98 9.07
N ILE A 73 1.87 4.59 8.58
CA ILE A 73 1.47 5.92 9.04
C ILE A 73 1.07 5.86 10.52
N GLN A 74 1.58 6.80 11.31
CA GLN A 74 1.35 6.85 12.76
C GLN A 74 0.12 7.69 13.09
N LEU A 75 -0.76 7.17 13.94
CA LEU A 75 -1.84 7.90 14.55
C LEU A 75 -1.28 8.79 15.68
N TYR A 76 -1.64 10.07 15.66
CA TYR A 76 -1.16 11.07 16.62
C TYR A 76 -2.24 11.45 17.64
N ASP A 77 -3.48 11.65 17.17
CA ASP A 77 -4.62 12.05 18.00
C ASP A 77 -5.94 11.64 17.35
N ALA A 78 -7.04 11.71 18.08
CA ALA A 78 -8.38 11.46 17.56
C ALA A 78 -9.43 12.29 18.30
N PHE A 79 -10.45 12.72 17.56
CA PHE A 79 -11.57 13.52 18.07
C PHE A 79 -12.88 12.95 17.60
N GLU A 80 -13.84 12.86 18.52
CA GLU A 80 -15.17 12.29 18.28
C GLU A 80 -16.23 13.37 18.49
N SER A 81 -17.16 13.49 17.55
CA SER A 81 -18.37 14.28 17.66
C SER A 81 -19.61 13.41 17.38
N LYS A 82 -20.81 14.00 17.39
CA LYS A 82 -22.05 13.25 17.17
C LYS A 82 -22.06 12.52 15.81
N ASN A 83 -21.55 13.15 14.75
CA ASN A 83 -21.67 12.69 13.38
C ASN A 83 -20.32 12.49 12.66
N ASP A 84 -19.23 12.81 13.32
CA ASP A 84 -17.88 12.76 12.73
C ASP A 84 -16.87 12.20 13.72
N CYS A 85 -15.85 11.53 13.18
CA CYS A 85 -14.62 11.25 13.89
C CYS A 85 -13.44 11.78 13.07
N ILE A 86 -12.51 12.47 13.72
CA ILE A 86 -11.33 13.02 13.05
C ILE A 86 -10.10 12.31 13.59
N LEU A 87 -9.33 11.67 12.69
CA LEU A 87 -8.06 11.05 13.00
C LEU A 87 -6.94 12.01 12.61
N VAL A 88 -6.08 12.35 13.56
CA VAL A 88 -4.88 13.15 13.33
C VAL A 88 -3.68 12.23 13.20
N MET A 89 -3.00 12.29 12.07
CA MET A 89 -1.93 11.36 11.68
C MET A 89 -0.70 12.11 11.22
N GLU A 90 0.41 11.39 11.10
CA GLU A 90 1.59 11.88 10.40
C GLU A 90 1.23 12.52 9.06
N TYR A 91 1.93 13.60 8.73
CA TYR A 91 1.84 14.25 7.43
C TYR A 91 3.06 13.91 6.59
N VAL A 92 2.81 13.45 5.37
CA VAL A 92 3.83 13.22 4.34
C VAL A 92 3.37 13.89 3.04
N ASP A 93 4.29 14.49 2.30
CA ASP A 93 3.98 15.35 1.15
C ASP A 93 4.56 14.88 -0.19
N GLY A 94 5.10 13.67 -0.22
CA GLY A 94 5.70 13.09 -1.42
C GLY A 94 4.69 12.54 -2.44
N GLY A 95 3.39 12.57 -2.14
CA GLY A 95 2.32 12.05 -2.99
C GLY A 95 2.18 10.53 -2.95
N GLU A 96 1.24 10.01 -3.71
CA GLU A 96 0.96 8.58 -3.82
C GLU A 96 2.05 7.89 -4.64
N LEU A 97 2.38 6.65 -4.26
CA LEU A 97 3.33 5.82 -5.05
C LEU A 97 2.81 5.60 -6.48
N PHE A 98 1.49 5.54 -6.67
CA PHE A 98 0.85 5.43 -7.98
C PHE A 98 1.27 6.56 -8.93
N ASP A 99 1.40 7.80 -8.44
CA ASP A 99 1.82 8.94 -9.25
C ASP A 99 3.22 8.78 -9.83
N ARG A 100 4.10 8.02 -9.13
CA ARG A 100 5.43 7.67 -9.60
C ARG A 100 5.42 6.68 -10.77
N ILE A 101 4.41 5.83 -10.85
CA ILE A 101 4.23 4.85 -11.94
C ILE A 101 3.81 5.56 -13.22
N ILE A 102 2.91 6.53 -13.12
CA ILE A 102 2.32 7.24 -14.27
C ILE A 102 3.10 8.49 -14.69
N ASP A 103 4.07 8.93 -13.91
CA ASP A 103 4.89 10.11 -14.22
C ASP A 103 5.92 9.77 -15.31
N GLU A 104 5.69 10.26 -16.53
CA GLU A 104 6.57 10.06 -17.68
C GLU A 104 7.97 10.65 -17.46
N SER A 105 8.10 11.63 -16.58
CA SER A 105 9.40 12.24 -16.22
C SER A 105 10.22 11.39 -15.25
N TYR A 106 9.59 10.40 -14.61
CA TYR A 106 10.20 9.56 -13.59
C TYR A 106 10.21 8.09 -14.02
N ARG A 107 11.33 7.60 -14.51
CA ARG A 107 11.51 6.18 -14.82
C ARG A 107 11.96 5.41 -13.57
N LEU A 108 11.11 4.52 -13.08
CA LEU A 108 11.47 3.56 -12.05
C LEU A 108 12.46 2.53 -12.63
N THR A 109 13.59 2.41 -11.98
CA THR A 109 14.53 1.31 -12.27
C THR A 109 14.16 0.09 -11.45
N GLU A 110 14.63 -1.10 -11.85
CA GLU A 110 14.45 -2.32 -11.04
C GLU A 110 14.94 -2.12 -9.61
N LEU A 111 16.05 -1.43 -9.41
CA LEU A 111 16.59 -1.14 -8.08
C LEU A 111 15.67 -0.22 -7.27
N ASP A 112 15.00 0.74 -7.90
CA ASP A 112 14.01 1.59 -7.25
C ASP A 112 12.82 0.75 -6.78
N VAL A 113 12.34 -0.16 -7.63
CA VAL A 113 11.24 -1.08 -7.29
C VAL A 113 11.64 -2.00 -6.14
N ILE A 114 12.86 -2.51 -6.13
CA ILE A 114 13.39 -3.31 -5.00
C ILE A 114 13.31 -2.51 -3.70
N GLN A 115 13.71 -1.25 -3.71
CA GLN A 115 13.69 -0.41 -2.51
C GLN A 115 12.26 -0.14 -2.01
N PHE A 116 11.32 0.13 -2.89
CA PHE A 116 9.92 0.31 -2.53
C PHE A 116 9.30 -0.99 -2.03
N THR A 117 9.50 -2.08 -2.74
CA THR A 117 8.93 -3.39 -2.41
C THR A 117 9.47 -3.91 -1.07
N ARG A 118 10.76 -3.70 -0.77
CA ARG A 118 11.33 -4.06 0.52
C ARG A 118 10.61 -3.35 1.66
N GLN A 119 10.40 -2.05 1.55
CA GLN A 119 9.73 -1.27 2.58
C GLN A 119 8.26 -1.69 2.75
N ILE A 120 7.55 -1.98 1.65
CA ILE A 120 6.19 -2.52 1.70
C ILE A 120 6.18 -3.84 2.47
N CYS A 121 7.10 -4.76 2.15
CA CYS A 121 7.22 -6.04 2.86
C CYS A 121 7.61 -5.87 4.34
N GLU A 122 8.45 -4.89 4.68
CA GLU A 122 8.78 -4.58 6.07
C GLU A 122 7.53 -4.12 6.86
N GLY A 123 6.76 -3.22 6.29
CA GLY A 123 5.51 -2.76 6.89
C GLY A 123 4.49 -3.90 7.04
N VAL A 124 4.30 -4.69 6.00
CA VAL A 124 3.37 -5.84 6.02
C VAL A 124 3.82 -6.90 7.02
N ARG A 125 5.11 -7.19 7.09
CA ARG A 125 5.65 -8.11 8.11
C ARG A 125 5.34 -7.65 9.52
N HIS A 126 5.53 -6.37 9.81
CA HIS A 126 5.19 -5.81 11.13
C HIS A 126 3.70 -5.99 11.44
N MET A 127 2.82 -5.66 10.49
CA MET A 127 1.37 -5.87 10.65
C MET A 127 1.05 -7.34 10.94
N HIS A 128 1.61 -8.26 10.19
CA HIS A 128 1.38 -9.70 10.34
C HIS A 128 1.93 -10.24 11.69
N GLN A 129 3.06 -9.73 12.14
CA GLN A 129 3.60 -10.05 13.48
C GLN A 129 2.66 -9.57 14.60
N MET A 130 1.90 -8.51 14.36
CA MET A 130 0.88 -7.99 15.27
C MET A 130 -0.51 -8.63 15.04
N TYR A 131 -0.59 -9.66 14.20
CA TYR A 131 -1.84 -10.34 13.83
C TYR A 131 -2.88 -9.39 13.23
N ILE A 132 -2.45 -8.55 12.33
CA ILE A 132 -3.29 -7.60 11.60
C ILE A 132 -3.14 -7.84 10.11
N LEU A 133 -4.28 -7.97 9.40
CA LEU A 133 -4.37 -7.99 7.94
C LEU A 133 -4.78 -6.61 7.45
N HIS A 134 -4.11 -6.11 6.41
CA HIS A 134 -4.45 -4.81 5.83
C HIS A 134 -5.70 -4.90 4.94
N LEU A 135 -5.73 -5.86 4.02
CA LEU A 135 -6.84 -6.20 3.11
C LEU A 135 -7.23 -5.13 2.09
N ASP A 136 -6.46 -4.05 1.99
CA ASP A 136 -6.69 -2.97 1.00
C ASP A 136 -5.36 -2.37 0.49
N LEU A 137 -4.34 -3.23 0.35
CA LEU A 137 -3.05 -2.80 -0.22
C LEU A 137 -3.19 -2.54 -1.72
N LYS A 138 -2.87 -1.32 -2.11
CA LYS A 138 -2.87 -0.83 -3.49
C LYS A 138 -1.96 0.41 -3.58
N PRO A 139 -1.50 0.81 -4.79
CA PRO A 139 -0.58 1.94 -4.91
C PRO A 139 -1.10 3.25 -4.31
N GLU A 140 -2.40 3.49 -4.33
CA GLU A 140 -3.05 4.69 -3.76
C GLU A 140 -2.96 4.73 -2.23
N ASN A 141 -2.80 3.58 -1.57
CA ASN A 141 -2.65 3.46 -0.12
C ASN A 141 -1.19 3.41 0.33
N ILE A 142 -0.27 3.79 -0.55
CA ILE A 142 1.15 3.90 -0.25
C ILE A 142 1.62 5.29 -0.62
N LEU A 143 2.06 6.06 0.38
CA LEU A 143 2.56 7.42 0.20
C LEU A 143 4.08 7.46 0.25
N CYS A 144 4.65 8.33 -0.58
CA CYS A 144 6.05 8.71 -0.47
C CYS A 144 6.22 9.79 0.61
N VAL A 145 7.26 9.67 1.43
CA VAL A 145 7.49 10.61 2.54
C VAL A 145 7.78 12.00 2.04
N ASN A 146 8.58 12.10 0.96
CA ASN A 146 8.79 13.36 0.25
C ASN A 146 9.09 13.05 -1.23
N ARG A 147 9.25 14.11 -2.03
CA ARG A 147 9.43 13.99 -3.49
C ARG A 147 10.75 13.31 -3.89
N ASP A 148 11.79 13.51 -3.10
CA ASP A 148 13.15 13.07 -3.44
C ASP A 148 13.53 11.76 -2.73
N ALA A 149 12.95 11.50 -1.57
CA ALA A 149 13.22 10.28 -0.82
C ALA A 149 12.44 9.09 -1.38
N LYS A 150 13.05 7.93 -1.27
CA LYS A 150 12.42 6.65 -1.63
C LYS A 150 11.72 5.98 -0.44
N GLN A 151 11.61 6.69 0.68
CA GLN A 151 10.90 6.22 1.85
C GLN A 151 9.39 6.29 1.62
N ILE A 152 8.70 5.21 1.96
CA ILE A 152 7.26 5.09 1.83
C ILE A 152 6.58 4.81 3.16
N LYS A 153 5.28 5.12 3.22
CA LYS A 153 4.41 4.74 4.31
C LYS A 153 3.11 4.14 3.77
N ILE A 154 2.72 3.02 4.34
CA ILE A 154 1.40 2.41 4.09
C ILE A 154 0.37 3.18 4.91
N ILE A 155 -0.74 3.51 4.28
CA ILE A 155 -1.84 4.27 4.87
C ILE A 155 -3.15 3.49 4.78
N ASP A 156 -4.20 4.06 5.37
CA ASP A 156 -5.59 3.61 5.27
C ASP A 156 -5.82 2.20 5.82
N PHE A 157 -6.02 2.13 7.13
CA PHE A 157 -6.33 0.91 7.87
C PHE A 157 -7.84 0.71 8.08
N GLY A 158 -8.68 1.41 7.32
CA GLY A 158 -10.13 1.38 7.46
C GLY A 158 -10.76 0.01 7.18
N LEU A 159 -10.12 -0.81 6.32
CA LEU A 159 -10.54 -2.19 6.03
C LEU A 159 -9.71 -3.24 6.78
N ALA A 160 -8.70 -2.81 7.54
CA ALA A 160 -7.83 -3.73 8.26
C ALA A 160 -8.61 -4.51 9.33
N ARG A 161 -8.17 -5.74 9.58
CA ARG A 161 -8.80 -6.66 10.53
C ARG A 161 -7.75 -7.32 11.41
N ARG A 162 -8.07 -7.49 12.68
CA ARG A 162 -7.35 -8.42 13.53
C ARG A 162 -7.59 -9.84 13.05
N TYR A 163 -6.56 -10.63 13.03
CA TYR A 163 -6.60 -12.00 12.58
C TYR A 163 -5.99 -12.93 13.63
N LYS A 164 -6.77 -13.90 14.08
CA LYS A 164 -6.26 -14.97 14.94
C LYS A 164 -5.91 -16.17 14.07
N PRO A 165 -4.69 -16.73 14.16
CA PRO A 165 -4.35 -17.95 13.45
C PRO A 165 -5.41 -19.03 13.70
N ARG A 166 -5.87 -19.68 12.61
CA ARG A 166 -6.98 -20.64 12.57
C ARG A 166 -8.38 -20.03 12.64
N GLU A 167 -8.51 -18.71 12.71
CA GLU A 167 -9.80 -18.06 12.54
C GLU A 167 -10.28 -18.19 11.09
N LYS A 168 -11.56 -18.46 10.92
CA LYS A 168 -12.20 -18.55 9.62
C LYS A 168 -12.76 -17.18 9.23
N LEU A 169 -11.88 -16.26 8.82
CA LEU A 169 -12.26 -14.92 8.42
C LEU A 169 -12.55 -14.88 6.92
N LYS A 170 -13.72 -14.35 6.55
CA LYS A 170 -14.11 -14.04 5.17
C LYS A 170 -14.39 -12.57 5.01
N VAL A 171 -14.02 -12.01 3.86
CA VAL A 171 -14.30 -10.62 3.50
C VAL A 171 -14.83 -10.55 2.08
N ASN A 172 -15.60 -9.50 1.77
CA ASN A 172 -16.22 -9.27 0.46
C ASN A 172 -16.01 -7.84 -0.03
N PHE A 173 -14.87 -7.25 0.27
CA PHE A 173 -14.54 -5.87 -0.08
C PHE A 173 -13.14 -5.77 -0.68
N GLY A 174 -12.86 -4.64 -1.28
CA GLY A 174 -11.59 -4.27 -1.90
C GLY A 174 -11.80 -3.76 -3.32
N THR A 175 -10.72 -3.33 -3.95
CA THR A 175 -10.72 -2.89 -5.35
C THR A 175 -10.49 -4.10 -6.25
N PRO A 176 -11.35 -4.39 -7.26
CA PRO A 176 -11.34 -5.62 -8.02
C PRO A 176 -9.96 -6.07 -8.52
N GLU A 177 -9.21 -5.20 -9.16
CA GLU A 177 -7.90 -5.54 -9.75
C GLU A 177 -6.82 -5.96 -8.74
N PHE A 178 -7.02 -5.67 -7.46
CA PHE A 178 -6.08 -6.01 -6.37
C PHE A 178 -6.52 -7.18 -5.50
N LEU A 179 -7.73 -7.71 -5.74
CA LEU A 179 -8.29 -8.80 -4.93
C LEU A 179 -7.53 -10.11 -5.14
N ALA A 180 -7.20 -10.78 -4.03
CA ALA A 180 -6.67 -12.13 -4.09
C ALA A 180 -7.75 -13.14 -4.53
N PRO A 181 -7.35 -14.28 -5.16
CA PRO A 181 -8.30 -15.31 -5.60
C PRO A 181 -9.21 -15.81 -4.47
N GLU A 182 -8.69 -15.95 -3.26
CA GLU A 182 -9.44 -16.37 -2.08
C GLU A 182 -10.56 -15.39 -1.71
N ILE A 183 -10.38 -14.08 -1.93
CA ILE A 183 -11.43 -13.08 -1.71
C ILE A 183 -12.50 -13.20 -2.80
N VAL A 184 -12.08 -13.32 -4.06
CA VAL A 184 -13.00 -13.46 -5.19
C VAL A 184 -13.87 -14.71 -5.05
N ASN A 185 -13.30 -15.82 -4.57
CA ASN A 185 -14.01 -17.06 -4.28
C ASN A 185 -14.80 -17.07 -2.98
N TYR A 186 -14.73 -15.98 -2.21
CA TYR A 186 -15.31 -15.90 -0.87
C TYR A 186 -14.84 -17.02 0.06
N ASP A 187 -13.52 -17.31 -0.01
CA ASP A 187 -12.81 -18.22 0.88
C ASP A 187 -12.20 -17.50 2.08
N PHE A 188 -11.59 -18.26 2.97
CA PHE A 188 -10.92 -17.69 4.13
C PHE A 188 -9.68 -16.92 3.75
N VAL A 189 -9.56 -15.69 4.31
CA VAL A 189 -8.38 -14.83 4.18
C VAL A 189 -7.40 -15.06 5.33
N SER A 190 -6.14 -14.78 5.08
CA SER A 190 -5.06 -14.90 6.05
C SER A 190 -3.87 -14.02 5.62
N PHE A 191 -2.72 -14.16 6.25
CA PHE A 191 -1.52 -13.40 5.92
C PHE A 191 -1.15 -13.42 4.42
N PRO A 192 -1.19 -14.57 3.72
CA PRO A 192 -0.89 -14.61 2.29
C PRO A 192 -1.79 -13.73 1.41
N THR A 193 -2.98 -13.39 1.88
CA THR A 193 -3.91 -12.54 1.13
C THR A 193 -3.32 -11.15 0.88
N ASP A 194 -2.68 -10.54 1.88
CA ASP A 194 -1.96 -9.28 1.69
C ASP A 194 -0.78 -9.42 0.73
N MET A 195 -0.11 -10.56 0.74
CA MET A 195 1.06 -10.79 -0.12
C MET A 195 0.70 -10.90 -1.60
N TRP A 196 -0.50 -11.35 -1.94
CA TRP A 196 -1.01 -11.25 -3.31
C TRP A 196 -1.05 -9.81 -3.78
N SER A 197 -1.61 -8.92 -2.98
CA SER A 197 -1.68 -7.48 -3.29
C SER A 197 -0.29 -6.86 -3.45
N VAL A 198 0.69 -7.25 -2.62
CA VAL A 198 2.09 -6.87 -2.80
C VAL A 198 2.62 -7.31 -4.17
N GLY A 199 2.24 -8.50 -4.62
CA GLY A 199 2.59 -9.01 -5.96
C GLY A 199 2.03 -8.16 -7.09
N VAL A 200 0.77 -7.76 -7.00
CA VAL A 200 0.13 -6.87 -7.97
C VAL A 200 0.81 -5.51 -8.00
N ILE A 201 1.09 -4.93 -6.84
CA ILE A 201 1.80 -3.64 -6.73
C ILE A 201 3.20 -3.74 -7.33
N THR A 202 3.94 -4.80 -7.03
CA THR A 202 5.30 -5.02 -7.57
C THR A 202 5.28 -5.15 -9.09
N TYR A 203 4.33 -5.91 -9.63
CA TYR A 203 4.12 -6.04 -11.08
C TYR A 203 3.87 -4.66 -11.72
N MET A 204 3.00 -3.85 -11.13
CA MET A 204 2.69 -2.51 -11.63
C MET A 204 3.88 -1.56 -11.54
N LEU A 205 4.68 -1.62 -10.47
CA LEU A 205 5.89 -0.82 -10.33
C LEU A 205 6.94 -1.17 -11.38
N LEU A 206 7.04 -2.44 -11.76
CA LEU A 206 8.00 -2.91 -12.75
C LEU A 206 7.60 -2.56 -14.19
N SER A 207 6.31 -2.58 -14.50
CA SER A 207 5.80 -2.50 -15.88
C SER A 207 4.96 -1.28 -16.18
N GLY A 208 4.33 -0.66 -15.18
CA GLY A 208 3.26 0.31 -15.39
C GLY A 208 1.93 -0.31 -15.79
N LEU A 209 1.84 -1.64 -15.86
CA LEU A 209 0.66 -2.39 -16.27
C LEU A 209 0.00 -3.06 -15.06
N SER A 210 -1.31 -3.28 -15.12
CA SER A 210 -2.07 -4.02 -14.12
C SER A 210 -2.27 -5.47 -14.60
N PRO A 211 -1.83 -6.48 -13.82
CA PRO A 211 -1.71 -7.85 -14.35
C PRO A 211 -3.04 -8.53 -14.65
N PHE A 212 -4.12 -8.14 -14.00
CA PHE A 212 -5.42 -8.82 -14.11
C PHE A 212 -6.52 -7.93 -14.67
N LEU A 213 -6.26 -6.64 -14.86
CA LEU A 213 -7.27 -5.69 -15.32
C LEU A 213 -7.85 -6.10 -16.68
N GLY A 214 -9.17 -6.31 -16.73
CA GLY A 214 -9.95 -6.55 -17.93
C GLY A 214 -10.78 -5.32 -18.31
N ASP A 215 -11.62 -5.47 -19.32
CA ASP A 215 -12.49 -4.40 -19.83
C ASP A 215 -13.61 -4.02 -18.84
N ASN A 216 -13.91 -4.92 -17.91
CA ASN A 216 -14.90 -4.72 -16.85
C ASN A 216 -14.52 -5.55 -15.60
N ASP A 217 -15.24 -5.32 -14.50
CA ASP A 217 -14.98 -6.01 -13.24
C ASP A 217 -15.13 -7.54 -13.35
N THR A 218 -16.11 -8.02 -14.11
CA THR A 218 -16.33 -9.46 -14.30
C THR A 218 -15.12 -10.11 -14.97
N GLU A 219 -14.60 -9.51 -16.03
CA GLU A 219 -13.39 -10.01 -16.71
C GLU A 219 -12.17 -9.96 -15.80
N THR A 220 -11.97 -8.86 -15.05
CA THR A 220 -10.90 -8.73 -14.06
C THR A 220 -10.96 -9.86 -13.04
N LEU A 221 -12.13 -10.12 -12.45
CA LEU A 221 -12.30 -11.18 -11.45
C LEU A 221 -12.05 -12.57 -12.06
N ASN A 222 -12.50 -12.81 -13.30
CA ASN A 222 -12.23 -14.07 -14.01
C ASN A 222 -10.73 -14.26 -14.28
N ASN A 223 -10.01 -13.20 -14.64
CA ASN A 223 -8.56 -13.24 -14.84
C ASN A 223 -7.82 -13.59 -13.53
N ILE A 224 -8.26 -13.04 -12.40
CA ILE A 224 -7.72 -13.36 -11.08
C ILE A 224 -7.95 -14.84 -10.74
N LEU A 225 -9.18 -15.34 -10.91
CA LEU A 225 -9.53 -16.73 -10.61
C LEU A 225 -8.77 -17.73 -11.49
N ALA A 226 -8.56 -17.38 -12.76
CA ALA A 226 -7.75 -18.17 -13.68
C ALA A 226 -6.24 -17.99 -13.46
N CYS A 227 -5.84 -17.04 -12.63
CA CYS A 227 -4.43 -16.65 -12.40
C CYS A 227 -3.71 -16.36 -13.74
N ARG A 228 -4.37 -15.60 -14.63
CA ARG A 228 -3.82 -15.23 -15.94
C ARG A 228 -2.95 -14.00 -15.82
N TRP A 229 -1.67 -14.22 -15.79
CA TRP A 229 -0.65 -13.17 -15.84
C TRP A 229 0.64 -13.77 -16.39
N ASP A 230 1.50 -12.95 -16.96
CA ASP A 230 2.82 -13.36 -17.42
C ASP A 230 3.81 -12.18 -17.32
N LEU A 231 5.06 -12.45 -17.65
CA LEU A 231 6.16 -11.48 -17.71
C LEU A 231 6.76 -11.39 -19.13
N GLU A 232 5.92 -11.62 -20.14
CA GLU A 232 6.34 -11.65 -21.55
C GLU A 232 6.32 -10.26 -22.20
N GLU A 233 5.61 -9.31 -21.60
CA GLU A 233 5.52 -7.93 -22.10
C GLU A 233 6.89 -7.26 -22.19
N GLU A 234 7.03 -6.35 -23.15
CA GLU A 234 8.28 -5.64 -23.44
C GLU A 234 8.85 -4.93 -22.20
N GLU A 235 7.97 -4.43 -21.33
CA GLU A 235 8.33 -3.74 -20.10
C GLU A 235 9.13 -4.60 -19.12
N PHE A 236 9.01 -5.93 -19.21
CA PHE A 236 9.77 -6.88 -18.39
C PHE A 236 11.08 -7.34 -19.02
N GLN A 237 11.39 -6.90 -20.23
CA GLN A 237 12.67 -7.19 -20.84
C GLN A 237 13.80 -6.53 -20.05
N GLY A 238 14.78 -7.33 -19.66
CA GLY A 238 15.88 -6.88 -18.81
C GLY A 238 15.61 -6.97 -17.31
N LEU A 239 14.42 -7.42 -16.90
CA LEU A 239 14.18 -7.80 -15.51
C LEU A 239 15.07 -8.98 -15.12
N SER A 240 15.71 -8.91 -13.96
CA SER A 240 16.54 -10.00 -13.42
C SER A 240 15.73 -11.29 -13.23
N ASP A 241 16.42 -12.42 -13.26
CA ASP A 241 15.80 -13.73 -12.98
C ASP A 241 15.23 -13.77 -11.55
N GLU A 242 15.94 -13.13 -10.61
CA GLU A 242 15.52 -13.00 -9.23
C GLU A 242 14.20 -12.20 -9.10
N GLY A 243 14.06 -11.14 -9.90
CA GLY A 243 12.80 -10.36 -9.94
C GLY A 243 11.63 -11.15 -10.52
N ARG A 244 11.88 -11.92 -11.58
CA ARG A 244 10.88 -12.82 -12.18
C ARG A 244 10.40 -13.88 -11.19
N GLU A 245 11.34 -14.51 -10.49
CA GLU A 245 11.01 -15.49 -9.46
C GLU A 245 10.23 -14.87 -8.30
N PHE A 246 10.63 -13.70 -7.85
CA PHE A 246 9.96 -12.99 -6.75
C PHE A 246 8.48 -12.70 -7.05
N VAL A 247 8.19 -12.14 -8.22
CA VAL A 247 6.81 -11.86 -8.64
C VAL A 247 6.00 -13.15 -8.74
N THR A 248 6.59 -14.21 -9.29
CA THR A 248 5.93 -15.53 -9.42
C THR A 248 5.55 -16.10 -8.06
N LYS A 249 6.41 -15.97 -7.05
CA LYS A 249 6.13 -16.43 -5.68
C LYS A 249 5.05 -15.62 -4.97
N LEU A 250 4.84 -14.37 -5.35
CA LEU A 250 3.78 -13.51 -4.84
C LEU A 250 2.43 -13.78 -5.54
N LEU A 251 2.44 -13.89 -6.88
CA LEU A 251 1.24 -14.12 -7.69
C LEU A 251 0.97 -15.63 -7.91
N THR A 252 1.10 -16.37 -6.84
CA THR A 252 0.76 -17.80 -6.75
C THR A 252 -0.69 -17.95 -6.28
N LYS A 253 -1.51 -18.65 -7.06
CA LYS A 253 -2.96 -18.79 -6.81
C LYS A 253 -3.25 -19.41 -5.44
N GLU A 254 -2.59 -20.52 -5.16
CA GLU A 254 -2.76 -21.23 -3.90
C GLU A 254 -2.06 -20.50 -2.74
N LYS A 255 -2.85 -19.94 -1.84
CA LYS A 255 -2.33 -19.10 -0.74
C LYS A 255 -1.29 -19.80 0.15
N ASN A 256 -1.40 -21.13 0.32
CA ASN A 256 -0.46 -21.90 1.13
C ASN A 256 0.94 -22.03 0.53
N TRP A 257 1.06 -21.84 -0.78
CA TRP A 257 2.33 -21.84 -1.52
C TRP A 257 2.88 -20.44 -1.80
N ARG A 258 2.08 -19.43 -1.50
CA ARG A 258 2.46 -18.01 -1.70
C ARG A 258 3.49 -17.61 -0.65
N ILE A 259 4.50 -16.86 -1.06
CA ILE A 259 5.57 -16.40 -0.18
C ILE A 259 5.02 -15.48 0.93
N SER A 260 5.49 -15.65 2.17
CA SER A 260 5.19 -14.77 3.28
C SER A 260 6.01 -13.47 3.23
N ALA A 261 5.63 -12.47 4.04
CA ALA A 261 6.41 -11.23 4.14
C ALA A 261 7.83 -11.49 4.66
N SER A 262 7.98 -12.35 5.66
CA SER A 262 9.30 -12.71 6.20
C SER A 262 10.18 -13.45 5.20
N GLU A 263 9.61 -14.37 4.42
CA GLU A 263 10.33 -15.08 3.35
C GLU A 263 10.67 -14.12 2.20
N ALA A 264 9.76 -13.21 1.83
CA ALA A 264 10.01 -12.21 0.81
C ALA A 264 11.23 -11.34 1.13
N LEU A 265 11.36 -10.91 2.37
CA LEU A 265 12.51 -10.11 2.82
C LEU A 265 13.85 -10.86 2.78
N LYS A 266 13.83 -12.18 2.79
CA LYS A 266 15.01 -13.05 2.64
C LYS A 266 15.26 -13.47 1.19
N HIS A 267 14.31 -13.22 0.29
CA HIS A 267 14.44 -13.58 -1.11
C HIS A 267 15.61 -12.82 -1.74
N PRO A 268 16.42 -13.44 -2.61
CA PRO A 268 17.59 -12.80 -3.23
C PRO A 268 17.31 -11.47 -3.92
N TRP A 269 16.11 -11.31 -4.50
CA TRP A 269 15.75 -10.06 -5.15
C TRP A 269 15.78 -8.86 -4.18
N LEU A 270 15.30 -9.04 -2.95
CA LEU A 270 15.33 -8.00 -1.93
C LEU A 270 16.60 -8.00 -1.06
N ALA A 271 17.31 -9.12 -0.97
CA ALA A 271 18.34 -9.31 0.04
C ALA A 271 19.77 -9.48 -0.50
N ASP A 272 19.97 -9.82 -1.79
CA ASP A 272 21.32 -10.09 -2.32
C ASP A 272 22.06 -8.81 -2.75
N PRO A 273 23.12 -8.41 -2.01
CA PRO A 273 23.90 -7.23 -2.37
C PRO A 273 24.61 -7.33 -3.73
N ARG A 274 24.93 -8.55 -4.19
CA ARG A 274 25.59 -8.77 -5.48
C ARG A 274 24.66 -8.45 -6.64
N LEU A 275 23.40 -8.84 -6.53
CA LEU A 275 22.36 -8.46 -7.49
C LEU A 275 22.24 -6.93 -7.55
N HIS A 276 22.14 -6.28 -6.41
CA HIS A 276 21.97 -4.83 -6.32
C HIS A 276 23.17 -4.08 -6.89
N CYS A 277 24.37 -4.61 -6.69
CA CYS A 277 25.60 -4.08 -7.31
C CYS A 277 25.55 -4.18 -8.83
N ARG A 278 25.16 -5.34 -9.39
CA ARG A 278 24.99 -5.51 -10.85
C ARG A 278 24.01 -4.51 -11.44
N LEU A 279 22.86 -4.34 -10.80
CA LEU A 279 21.82 -3.42 -11.25
C LEU A 279 22.29 -1.95 -11.24
N ARG A 280 23.10 -1.54 -10.27
CA ARG A 280 23.72 -0.20 -10.24
C ARG A 280 24.68 0.00 -11.41
N THR A 281 25.52 -0.97 -11.71
CA THR A 281 26.51 -0.91 -12.80
C THR A 281 25.82 -0.82 -14.16
N GLN A 282 24.73 -1.56 -14.37
CA GLN A 282 23.93 -1.49 -15.60
C GLN A 282 23.31 -0.11 -15.82
N LYS A 283 22.88 0.56 -14.75
CA LYS A 283 22.35 1.93 -14.81
C LYS A 283 23.40 2.95 -15.26
N GLN A 284 24.64 2.76 -14.83
CA GLN A 284 25.77 3.65 -15.21
C GLN A 284 26.23 3.46 -16.66
N GLN A 285 25.99 2.28 -17.25
CA GLN A 285 26.39 1.95 -18.62
C GLN A 285 25.36 2.38 -19.69
N ARG A 286 24.13 2.78 -19.28
CA ARG A 286 23.16 3.39 -20.21
C ARG A 286 23.41 4.90 -20.27
N PRO A 287 23.91 5.44 -21.41
CA PRO A 287 24.12 6.89 -21.53
C PRO A 287 22.78 7.61 -21.44
N ALA A 288 22.76 8.68 -20.67
CA ALA A 288 21.67 9.64 -20.69
C ALA A 288 21.54 10.20 -22.11
N GLY A 289 20.55 9.75 -22.88
CA GLY A 289 20.31 10.29 -24.22
C GLY A 289 20.08 9.32 -25.35
N ALA A 290 19.98 8.02 -25.12
CA ALA A 290 19.53 7.09 -26.17
C ALA A 290 18.02 7.31 -26.42
N ARG A 291 17.68 8.18 -27.39
CA ARG A 291 16.35 8.26 -27.99
C ARG A 291 16.09 6.93 -28.71
N ASP A 292 14.89 6.42 -28.51
CA ASP A 292 14.38 5.23 -29.21
C ASP A 292 14.39 5.52 -30.72
N PRO A 293 14.85 4.57 -31.57
CA PRO A 293 14.90 4.76 -33.03
C PRO A 293 13.55 4.71 -33.73
N THR A 294 12.43 4.71 -33.03
CA THR A 294 11.09 4.51 -33.61
C THR A 294 10.22 5.76 -33.75
N ASP A 295 10.77 6.97 -33.58
CA ASP A 295 10.09 8.19 -34.03
C ASP A 295 10.45 8.49 -35.50
N LYS A 296 9.71 7.87 -36.40
CA LYS A 296 9.48 8.32 -37.77
C LYS A 296 8.03 8.13 -38.15
#